data_061cf7276630aa8cb76916a6f4d9004b
#
_entry.id   061cf7276630aa8cb76916a6f4d9004b
#
_cell.length_a   1.000
_cell.length_b   1.000
_cell.length_c   1.000
_cell.angle_alpha   90.00
_cell.angle_beta   90.00
_cell.angle_gamma   90.00
#
_symmetry.space_group_name_H-M   'P 1'
#
loop_
_entity.id
_entity.type
_entity.pdbx_description
1 polymer ?
#
loop_
_entity_poly.entity_id
_entity_poly.type
_entity_poly.pdbx_seq_one_letter_code
_entity_poly.pdbx_strand_id
1 'polypeptide(L)'
;MPQTKRTPAGEALSGLILDLFRLNSLLFTSGDRLVAGLGLTSARWQILGAIVTAERPQPVAWLARDLGAARQNVQRIVNDLERDGLVTFETNPHHRRAQLVVLTDKGRQAFDAAMRLQLPWVNNLADGLSLKDIETMAHVVTTLRGRLENGEEPAERG
;
A
#
# COMPACT_ATOMS: atom_id res chain seq x y z
N MET A 1 25.26 15.39 -22.94
CA MET A 1 25.91 15.92 -21.70
C MET A 1 25.04 15.51 -20.51
N PRO A 2 25.60 14.88 -19.50
CA PRO A 2 24.83 14.62 -18.30
C PRO A 2 24.36 15.94 -17.68
N GLN A 3 23.12 16.00 -17.23
CA GLN A 3 22.60 17.18 -16.55
C GLN A 3 23.35 17.40 -15.24
N THR A 4 24.08 18.51 -15.13
CA THR A 4 24.88 18.85 -13.94
C THR A 4 24.09 19.65 -12.90
N LYS A 5 22.86 20.09 -13.23
CA LYS A 5 21.98 20.85 -12.34
C LYS A 5 20.55 20.34 -12.44
N ARG A 6 19.85 20.33 -11.31
CA ARG A 6 18.42 20.02 -11.27
C ARG A 6 17.61 21.10 -12.01
N THR A 7 16.56 20.70 -12.69
CA THR A 7 15.55 21.63 -13.17
C THR A 7 14.74 22.17 -11.98
N PRO A 8 14.04 23.32 -12.11
CA PRO A 8 13.16 23.81 -11.04
C PRO A 8 12.12 22.76 -10.58
N ALA A 9 11.54 22.00 -11.52
CA ALA A 9 10.63 20.91 -11.20
C ALA A 9 11.34 19.76 -10.46
N GLY A 10 12.55 19.40 -10.88
CA GLY A 10 13.37 18.37 -10.21
C GLY A 10 13.78 18.77 -8.79
N GLU A 11 14.03 20.04 -8.54
CA GLU A 11 14.34 20.56 -7.20
C GLU A 11 13.10 20.48 -6.30
N ALA A 12 11.94 20.95 -6.77
CA ALA A 12 10.68 20.86 -6.05
C ALA A 12 10.30 19.39 -5.74
N LEU A 13 10.45 18.50 -6.74
CA LEU A 13 10.18 17.07 -6.57
C LEU A 13 11.13 16.42 -5.57
N SER A 14 12.40 16.82 -5.53
CA SER A 14 13.37 16.31 -4.55
C SER A 14 12.93 16.60 -3.11
N GLY A 15 12.43 17.80 -2.84
CA GLY A 15 11.86 18.17 -1.54
C GLY A 15 10.60 17.37 -1.21
N LEU A 16 9.70 17.27 -2.19
CA LEU A 16 8.46 16.49 -2.03
C LEU A 16 8.73 15.02 -1.71
N ILE A 17 9.72 14.39 -2.35
CA ILE A 17 10.08 12.99 -2.09
C ILE A 17 10.49 12.79 -0.61
N LEU A 18 11.28 13.71 -0.05
CA LEU A 18 11.65 13.64 1.37
C LEU A 18 10.43 13.77 2.30
N ASP A 19 9.51 14.66 1.97
CA ASP A 19 8.27 14.82 2.74
C ASP A 19 7.35 13.60 2.60
N LEU A 20 7.31 12.96 1.43
CA LEU A 20 6.58 11.71 1.22
C LEU A 20 7.13 10.57 2.10
N PHE A 21 8.45 10.44 2.23
CA PHE A 21 9.03 9.44 3.13
C PHE A 21 8.67 9.71 4.60
N ARG A 22 8.72 10.96 5.04
CA ARG A 22 8.30 11.35 6.40
C ARG A 22 6.82 11.09 6.62
N LEU A 23 5.98 11.51 5.68
CA LEU A 23 4.54 11.29 5.73
C LEU A 23 4.21 9.79 5.79
N ASN A 24 4.87 8.97 4.96
CA ASN A 24 4.68 7.53 4.98
C ASN A 24 4.96 6.93 6.36
N SER A 25 6.07 7.32 7.01
CA SER A 25 6.41 6.85 8.35
C SER A 25 5.35 7.25 9.39
N LEU A 26 4.85 8.48 9.32
CA LEU A 26 3.81 8.97 10.22
C LEU A 26 2.47 8.27 9.99
N LEU A 27 2.09 8.02 8.74
CA LEU A 27 0.88 7.27 8.39
C LEU A 27 0.94 5.83 8.92
N PHE A 28 2.07 5.15 8.77
CA PHE A 28 2.27 3.81 9.34
C PHE A 28 2.13 3.80 10.85
N THR A 29 2.82 4.69 11.54
CA THR A 29 2.77 4.79 13.02
C THR A 29 1.36 5.14 13.51
N SER A 30 0.69 6.08 12.86
CA SER A 30 -0.67 6.48 13.21
C SER A 30 -1.66 5.35 12.94
N GLY A 31 -1.53 4.67 11.81
CA GLY A 31 -2.35 3.51 11.47
C GLY A 31 -2.16 2.36 12.45
N ASP A 32 -0.92 2.07 12.88
CA ASP A 32 -0.64 1.05 13.91
C ASP A 32 -1.39 1.34 15.21
N ARG A 33 -1.37 2.58 15.66
CA ARG A 33 -2.12 3.00 16.87
C ARG A 33 -3.62 2.86 16.68
N LEU A 34 -4.12 3.23 15.51
CA LEU A 34 -5.54 3.19 15.19
C LEU A 34 -6.13 1.78 15.28
N VAL A 35 -5.40 0.79 14.74
CA VAL A 35 -5.88 -0.60 14.64
C VAL A 35 -5.32 -1.55 15.70
N ALA A 36 -4.51 -1.05 16.64
CA ALA A 36 -3.87 -1.86 17.67
C ALA A 36 -4.87 -2.66 18.51
N GLY A 37 -6.01 -2.06 18.85
CA GLY A 37 -7.09 -2.73 19.61
C GLY A 37 -7.75 -3.89 18.87
N LEU A 38 -7.54 -4.01 17.56
CA LEU A 38 -8.02 -5.11 16.73
C LEU A 38 -6.98 -6.22 16.53
N GLY A 39 -5.80 -6.11 17.16
CA GLY A 39 -4.67 -7.00 16.92
C GLY A 39 -4.03 -6.83 15.53
N LEU A 40 -4.24 -5.69 14.90
CA LEU A 40 -3.69 -5.35 13.59
C LEU A 40 -2.53 -4.35 13.69
N THR A 41 -1.75 -4.30 12.61
CA THR A 41 -0.79 -3.25 12.31
C THR A 41 -1.15 -2.64 10.95
N SER A 42 -0.59 -1.49 10.62
CA SER A 42 -0.77 -0.88 9.30
C SER A 42 -0.39 -1.84 8.17
N ALA A 43 0.72 -2.58 8.33
CA ALA A 43 1.16 -3.55 7.33
C ALA A 43 0.16 -4.70 7.15
N ARG A 44 -0.35 -5.27 8.25
CA ARG A 44 -1.38 -6.31 8.23
C ARG A 44 -2.68 -5.80 7.61
N TRP A 45 -3.11 -4.62 8.00
CA TRP A 45 -4.31 -3.98 7.48
C TRP A 45 -4.23 -3.72 5.97
N GLN A 46 -3.08 -3.25 5.46
CA GLN A 46 -2.87 -3.06 4.03
C GLN A 46 -2.96 -4.38 3.24
N ILE A 47 -2.43 -5.47 3.77
CA ILE A 47 -2.54 -6.79 3.13
C ILE A 47 -3.98 -7.27 3.12
N LEU A 48 -4.72 -7.13 4.22
CA LEU A 48 -6.17 -7.43 4.24
C LEU A 48 -6.92 -6.59 3.20
N GLY A 49 -6.58 -5.31 3.08
CA GLY A 49 -7.16 -4.41 2.08
C GLY A 49 -6.88 -4.85 0.64
N ALA A 50 -5.66 -5.28 0.36
CA ALA A 50 -5.29 -5.80 -0.96
C ALA A 50 -6.08 -7.08 -1.32
N ILE A 51 -6.28 -7.97 -0.34
CA ILE A 51 -7.09 -9.18 -0.53
C ILE A 51 -8.56 -8.82 -0.78
N VAL A 52 -9.11 -7.88 -0.02
CA VAL A 52 -10.51 -7.43 -0.17
C VAL A 52 -10.76 -6.75 -1.51
N THR A 53 -9.80 -5.96 -1.99
CA THR A 53 -9.93 -5.20 -3.24
C THR A 53 -9.73 -6.07 -4.48
N ALA A 54 -9.02 -7.18 -4.35
CA ALA A 54 -8.81 -8.11 -5.45
C ALA A 54 -10.13 -8.75 -5.89
N GLU A 55 -10.39 -8.79 -7.19
CA GLU A 55 -11.60 -9.40 -7.76
C GLU A 55 -11.69 -10.92 -7.48
N ARG A 56 -10.54 -11.56 -7.28
CA ARG A 56 -10.41 -12.99 -7.00
C ARG A 56 -9.20 -13.25 -6.12
N PRO A 57 -9.15 -14.40 -5.40
CA PRO A 57 -7.99 -14.75 -4.59
C PRO A 57 -6.70 -14.76 -5.38
N GLN A 58 -5.61 -14.29 -4.76
CA GLN A 58 -4.31 -14.11 -5.39
C GLN A 58 -3.20 -14.79 -4.58
N PRO A 59 -2.12 -15.24 -5.25
CA PRO A 59 -0.90 -15.67 -4.57
C PRO A 59 -0.18 -14.50 -3.90
N VAL A 60 0.66 -14.78 -2.89
CA VAL A 60 1.48 -13.78 -2.19
C VAL A 60 2.30 -12.91 -3.15
N ALA A 61 2.87 -13.50 -4.21
CA ALA A 61 3.68 -12.74 -5.17
C ALA A 61 2.89 -11.62 -5.87
N TRP A 62 1.60 -11.83 -6.12
CA TRP A 62 0.74 -10.83 -6.75
C TRP A 62 0.30 -9.75 -5.76
N LEU A 63 -0.03 -10.15 -4.53
CA LEU A 63 -0.30 -9.19 -3.45
C LEU A 63 0.91 -8.28 -3.19
N ALA A 64 2.11 -8.84 -3.16
CA ALA A 64 3.35 -8.08 -2.98
C ALA A 64 3.57 -7.07 -4.12
N ARG A 65 3.34 -7.48 -5.36
CA ARG A 65 3.43 -6.59 -6.52
C ARG A 65 2.42 -5.45 -6.43
N ASP A 66 1.16 -5.74 -6.11
CA ASP A 66 0.10 -4.74 -6.01
C ASP A 66 0.38 -3.72 -4.89
N LEU A 67 1.01 -4.17 -3.80
CA LEU A 67 1.42 -3.31 -2.68
C LEU A 67 2.76 -2.59 -2.89
N GLY A 68 3.50 -2.92 -3.96
CA GLY A 68 4.86 -2.41 -4.13
C GLY A 68 5.82 -2.85 -3.03
N ALA A 69 5.61 -4.04 -2.45
CA ALA A 69 6.33 -4.56 -1.30
C ALA A 69 7.19 -5.78 -1.66
N ALA A 70 8.24 -6.03 -0.86
CA ALA A 70 9.07 -7.22 -1.03
C ALA A 70 8.26 -8.49 -0.73
N ARG A 71 8.31 -9.46 -1.63
CA ARG A 71 7.58 -10.72 -1.52
C ARG A 71 7.84 -11.44 -0.19
N GLN A 72 9.09 -11.49 0.27
CA GLN A 72 9.45 -12.14 1.53
C GLN A 72 8.78 -11.50 2.73
N ASN A 73 8.68 -10.17 2.76
CA ASN A 73 8.02 -9.44 3.83
C ASN A 73 6.50 -9.71 3.81
N VAL A 74 5.88 -9.68 2.64
CA VAL A 74 4.44 -10.00 2.49
C VAL A 74 4.17 -11.45 2.90
N GLN A 75 5.02 -12.40 2.49
CA GLN A 75 4.90 -13.82 2.89
C GLN A 75 4.93 -13.97 4.41
N ARG A 76 5.86 -13.31 5.09
CA ARG A 76 5.96 -13.36 6.56
C ARG A 76 4.68 -12.84 7.22
N ILE A 77 4.17 -11.70 6.75
CA ILE A 77 2.96 -11.11 7.32
C ILE A 77 1.71 -11.97 7.02
N VAL A 78 1.61 -12.54 5.82
CA VAL A 78 0.50 -13.45 5.46
C VAL A 78 0.55 -14.71 6.33
N ASN A 79 1.73 -15.26 6.61
CA ASN A 79 1.89 -16.41 7.52
C ASN A 79 1.43 -16.05 8.95
N ASP A 80 1.72 -14.83 9.43
CA ASP A 80 1.24 -14.35 10.72
C ASP A 80 -0.29 -14.18 10.73
N LEU A 81 -0.86 -13.64 9.65
CA LEU A 81 -2.32 -13.53 9.50
C LEU A 81 -3.01 -14.90 9.45
N GLU A 82 -2.39 -15.88 8.80
CA GLU A 82 -2.91 -17.26 8.76
C GLU A 82 -2.88 -17.91 10.15
N ARG A 83 -1.78 -17.75 10.89
CA ARG A 83 -1.66 -18.24 12.28
C ARG A 83 -2.74 -17.64 13.19
N ASP A 84 -3.08 -16.37 12.99
CA ASP A 84 -4.13 -15.68 13.76
C ASP A 84 -5.54 -15.94 13.23
N GLY A 85 -5.67 -16.73 12.15
CA GLY A 85 -6.96 -17.13 11.58
C GLY A 85 -7.67 -16.07 10.77
N LEU A 86 -6.95 -15.03 10.30
CA LEU A 86 -7.52 -13.94 9.50
C LEU A 86 -7.51 -14.24 8.01
N VAL A 87 -6.60 -15.08 7.57
CA VAL A 87 -6.53 -15.61 6.21
C VAL A 87 -6.31 -17.12 6.24
N THR A 88 -6.56 -17.76 5.11
CA THR A 88 -6.21 -19.17 4.87
C THR A 88 -5.58 -19.30 3.49
N PHE A 89 -4.85 -20.40 3.28
CA PHE A 89 -4.30 -20.74 1.98
C PHE A 89 -5.18 -21.77 1.30
N GLU A 90 -5.45 -21.57 0.01
CA GLU A 90 -6.17 -22.51 -0.83
C GLU A 90 -5.31 -22.96 -2.02
N THR A 91 -5.60 -24.16 -2.53
CA THR A 91 -4.93 -24.68 -3.71
C THR A 91 -5.20 -23.80 -4.92
N ASN A 92 -4.13 -23.41 -5.62
CA ASN A 92 -4.24 -22.70 -6.89
C ASN A 92 -4.34 -23.72 -8.03
N PRO A 93 -5.47 -23.81 -8.76
CA PRO A 93 -5.66 -24.78 -9.84
C PRO A 93 -4.71 -24.54 -11.02
N HIS A 94 -4.19 -23.33 -11.17
CA HIS A 94 -3.28 -22.94 -12.25
C HIS A 94 -1.79 -23.11 -11.89
N HIS A 95 -1.47 -23.14 -10.60
CA HIS A 95 -0.09 -23.22 -10.14
C HIS A 95 0.03 -23.80 -8.73
N ARG A 96 0.24 -25.11 -8.63
CA ARG A 96 0.21 -25.85 -7.34
C ARG A 96 1.17 -25.34 -6.25
N ARG A 97 2.30 -24.72 -6.63
CA ARG A 97 3.29 -24.19 -5.68
C ARG A 97 2.96 -22.78 -5.16
N ALA A 98 2.08 -22.07 -5.84
CA ALA A 98 1.67 -20.71 -5.48
C ALA A 98 0.23 -20.73 -4.96
N GLN A 99 0.08 -21.05 -3.66
CA GLN A 99 -1.24 -21.07 -3.01
C GLN A 99 -1.91 -19.70 -3.07
N LEU A 100 -3.24 -19.73 -3.12
CA LEU A 100 -4.08 -18.53 -3.06
C LEU A 100 -4.28 -18.11 -1.62
N VAL A 101 -4.22 -16.82 -1.35
CA VAL A 101 -4.53 -16.24 -0.03
C VAL A 101 -5.99 -15.84 -0.01
N VAL A 102 -6.76 -16.38 0.93
CA VAL A 102 -8.20 -16.18 1.05
C VAL A 102 -8.53 -15.59 2.42
N LEU A 103 -9.36 -14.56 2.42
CA LEU A 103 -9.85 -13.94 3.65
C LEU A 103 -10.84 -14.87 4.36
N THR A 104 -10.67 -15.08 5.67
CA THR A 104 -11.64 -15.77 6.50
C THR A 104 -12.76 -14.80 6.95
N ASP A 105 -13.85 -15.34 7.51
CA ASP A 105 -14.90 -14.49 8.11
C ASP A 105 -14.33 -13.62 9.24
N LYS A 106 -13.42 -14.15 10.05
CA LYS A 106 -12.70 -13.40 11.08
C LYS A 106 -11.87 -12.28 10.48
N GLY A 107 -11.16 -12.56 9.37
CA GLY A 107 -10.38 -11.55 8.64
C GLY A 107 -11.27 -10.45 8.06
N ARG A 108 -12.42 -10.81 7.50
CA ARG A 108 -13.43 -9.84 7.02
C ARG A 108 -13.92 -8.94 8.15
N GLN A 109 -14.28 -9.51 9.28
CA GLN A 109 -14.74 -8.74 10.44
C GLN A 109 -13.66 -7.80 10.96
N ALA A 110 -12.40 -8.24 11.04
CA ALA A 110 -11.28 -7.41 11.45
C ALA A 110 -11.03 -6.24 10.47
N PHE A 111 -11.08 -6.50 9.17
CA PHE A 111 -10.95 -5.47 8.15
C PHE A 111 -12.09 -4.46 8.23
N ASP A 112 -13.34 -4.89 8.32
CA ASP A 112 -14.50 -4.01 8.41
C ASP A 112 -14.46 -3.16 9.69
N ALA A 113 -13.99 -3.71 10.80
CA ALA A 113 -13.77 -2.97 12.04
C ALA A 113 -12.68 -1.90 11.87
N ALA A 114 -11.58 -2.23 11.21
CA ALA A 114 -10.52 -1.26 10.90
C ALA A 114 -11.04 -0.11 10.01
N MET A 115 -11.86 -0.42 9.00
CA MET A 115 -12.46 0.61 8.13
C MET A 115 -13.43 1.52 8.89
N ARG A 116 -14.16 1.02 9.88
CA ARG A 116 -14.98 1.86 10.75
C ARG A 116 -14.15 2.83 11.60
N LEU A 117 -12.97 2.42 12.06
CA LEU A 117 -12.03 3.30 12.76
C LEU A 117 -11.37 4.31 11.82
N GLN A 118 -11.07 3.89 10.59
CA GLN A 118 -10.45 4.75 9.60
C GLN A 118 -11.35 5.92 9.19
N LEU A 119 -12.64 5.72 9.08
CA LEU A 119 -13.58 6.73 8.56
C LEU A 119 -13.49 8.08 9.28
N PRO A 120 -13.65 8.19 10.62
CA PRO A 120 -13.49 9.47 11.30
C PRO A 120 -12.03 9.96 11.29
N TRP A 121 -11.06 9.06 11.32
CA TRP A 121 -9.65 9.41 11.29
C TRP A 121 -9.26 10.10 9.97
N VAL A 122 -9.65 9.52 8.82
CA VAL A 122 -9.32 10.09 7.51
C VAL A 122 -10.10 11.39 7.28
N ASN A 123 -11.33 11.50 7.75
CA ASN A 123 -12.10 12.74 7.68
C ASN A 123 -11.44 13.88 8.47
N ASN A 124 -10.94 13.60 9.67
CA ASN A 124 -10.19 14.57 10.46
C ASN A 124 -8.87 15.00 9.78
N LEU A 125 -8.18 14.08 9.13
CA LEU A 125 -6.96 14.40 8.36
C LEU A 125 -7.28 15.26 7.12
N ALA A 126 -8.43 15.08 6.52
CA ALA A 126 -8.86 15.83 5.34
C ALA A 126 -9.44 17.22 5.68
N ASP A 127 -9.69 17.50 6.96
CA ASP A 127 -10.28 18.79 7.38
C ASP A 127 -9.39 19.96 6.96
N GLY A 128 -9.97 20.94 6.28
CA GLY A 128 -9.26 22.11 5.74
C GLY A 128 -8.49 21.85 4.43
N LEU A 129 -8.45 20.63 3.92
CA LEU A 129 -7.86 20.33 2.61
C LEU A 129 -8.93 20.40 1.51
N SER A 130 -8.59 21.01 0.37
CA SER A 130 -9.50 21.02 -0.77
C SER A 130 -9.47 19.68 -1.51
N LEU A 131 -10.62 19.22 -1.99
CA LEU A 131 -10.69 18.00 -2.82
C LEU A 131 -9.77 18.10 -4.03
N LYS A 132 -9.72 19.27 -4.68
CA LYS A 132 -8.86 19.52 -5.85
C LYS A 132 -7.37 19.33 -5.53
N ASP A 133 -6.90 19.77 -4.37
CA ASP A 133 -5.49 19.61 -3.99
C ASP A 133 -5.17 18.14 -3.73
N ILE A 134 -6.07 17.40 -3.08
CA ILE A 134 -5.93 15.96 -2.87
C ILE A 134 -5.88 15.21 -4.20
N GLU A 135 -6.78 15.51 -5.14
CA GLU A 135 -6.81 14.90 -6.47
C GLU A 135 -5.55 15.24 -7.28
N THR A 136 -5.06 16.48 -7.20
CA THR A 136 -3.80 16.88 -7.84
C THR A 136 -2.61 16.11 -7.29
N MET A 137 -2.52 15.97 -5.97
CA MET A 137 -1.48 15.16 -5.33
C MET A 137 -1.58 13.68 -5.74
N ALA A 138 -2.78 13.13 -5.74
CA ALA A 138 -3.02 11.75 -6.17
C ALA A 138 -2.56 11.50 -7.61
N HIS A 139 -2.81 12.46 -8.51
CA HIS A 139 -2.34 12.38 -9.89
C HIS A 139 -0.81 12.39 -9.98
N VAL A 140 -0.14 13.26 -9.24
CA VAL A 140 1.33 13.32 -9.20
C VAL A 140 1.92 12.00 -8.66
N VAL A 141 1.40 11.50 -7.56
CA VAL A 141 1.84 10.23 -6.95
C VAL A 141 1.66 9.06 -7.90
N THR A 142 0.50 8.96 -8.57
CA THR A 142 0.21 7.90 -9.54
C THR A 142 1.15 7.97 -10.75
N THR A 143 1.43 9.18 -11.24
CA THR A 143 2.35 9.40 -12.37
C THR A 143 3.78 8.98 -12.00
N LEU A 144 4.26 9.37 -10.83
CA LEU A 144 5.61 8.99 -10.35
C LEU A 144 5.73 7.49 -10.16
N ARG A 145 4.70 6.87 -9.57
CA ARG A 145 4.66 5.42 -9.40
C ARG A 145 4.76 4.69 -10.74
N GLY A 146 3.95 5.09 -11.73
CA GLY A 146 3.99 4.48 -13.06
C GLY A 146 5.35 4.61 -13.74
N ARG A 147 6.03 5.74 -13.60
CA ARG A 147 7.39 5.92 -14.15
C ARG A 147 8.40 5.00 -13.49
N LEU A 148 8.36 4.86 -12.18
CA LEU A 148 9.28 4.00 -11.42
C LEU A 148 9.01 2.51 -11.67
N GLU A 149 7.75 2.09 -11.79
CA GLU A 149 7.36 0.71 -12.09
C GLU A 149 7.79 0.28 -13.50
N ASN A 150 7.71 1.18 -14.47
CA ASN A 150 8.05 0.90 -15.87
C ASN A 150 9.56 1.04 -16.16
N GLY A 151 10.38 1.41 -15.17
CA GLY A 151 11.82 1.59 -15.34
C GLY A 151 12.17 2.68 -16.36
N GLU A 152 11.32 3.69 -16.53
CA GLU A 152 11.61 4.83 -17.39
C GLU A 152 12.73 5.66 -16.76
N GLU A 153 13.98 5.31 -17.11
CA GLU A 153 15.04 6.28 -17.10
C GLU A 153 14.64 7.45 -18.01
N PRO A 154 14.86 8.70 -17.61
CA PRO A 154 14.51 9.85 -18.44
C PRO A 154 15.16 9.66 -19.81
N ALA A 155 14.34 9.60 -20.85
CA ALA A 155 14.83 9.57 -22.22
C ALA A 155 15.83 10.72 -22.38
N GLU A 156 17.07 10.37 -22.72
CA GLU A 156 18.04 11.36 -23.16
C GLU A 156 17.38 12.11 -24.34
N ARG A 157 16.90 13.31 -24.07
CA ARG A 157 16.49 14.19 -25.15
C ARG A 157 17.77 14.66 -25.83
N GLY A 158 18.06 14.03 -26.98
CA GLY A 158 19.10 14.48 -27.89
C GLY A 158 18.81 15.90 -28.43
#